data_4ccbab216aa7de4350c29132eab9e121
#
_entry.id   4ccbab216aa7de4350c29132eab9e121
#
_cell.length_a   1.000
_cell.length_b   1.000
_cell.length_c   1.000
_cell.angle_alpha   90.00
_cell.angle_beta   90.00
_cell.angle_gamma   90.00
#
_symmetry.space_group_name_H-M   'P 1'
#
loop_
_entity.id
_entity.type
_entity.pdbx_description
1 polymer ?
#
loop_
_entity_poly.entity_id
_entity_poly.type
_entity_poly.pdbx_seq_one_letter_code
_entity_poly.pdbx_strand_id
1 'polypeptide(L)'
;TTVLYHLARHLMTRTYREAGEDPKLHLFGQFKAICREWLEGGYLRCVGGTYEAQLIYTELADMACEKIKAAIAASQIGGDTKRAILDPYNPTGSTSYVNFPTTKDTLWKTDPRKCHVNFVVCDSDWEAEFCRVAEAHPRVISYVKNQSRGFEVPYVLGAARHRYLPDFIVRIDDGRPDPLNLVVEIKGYRGEDAKVKAETMRAYWVPGVNRLGTHGRWDFVEFRSVYEIQADFDKLIAGFLAPVPA
;
A
#
# COMPACT_ATOMS: atom_id res chain seq x y z
N THR A 1 17.74 -27.24 6.02
CA THR A 1 17.24 -26.22 6.98
C THR A 1 18.29 -25.14 7.24
N THR A 2 19.55 -25.48 7.54
CA THR A 2 20.63 -24.51 7.85
C THR A 2 20.91 -23.55 6.69
N VAL A 3 21.05 -24.07 5.46
CA VAL A 3 21.25 -23.27 4.23
C VAL A 3 20.12 -22.29 4.01
N LEU A 4 18.87 -22.74 4.16
CA LEU A 4 17.68 -21.91 4.03
C LEU A 4 17.72 -20.69 4.95
N TYR A 5 18.00 -20.89 6.23
CA TYR A 5 18.12 -19.80 7.20
C TYR A 5 19.30 -18.89 6.90
N HIS A 6 20.42 -19.45 6.45
CA HIS A 6 21.60 -18.69 6.08
C HIS A 6 21.32 -17.75 4.90
N LEU A 7 20.74 -18.24 3.82
CA LEU A 7 20.38 -17.42 2.64
C LEU A 7 19.33 -16.36 2.99
N ALA A 8 18.29 -16.72 3.74
CA ALA A 8 17.27 -15.75 4.15
C ALA A 8 17.86 -14.62 5.02
N ARG A 9 18.76 -14.96 5.95
CA ARG A 9 19.48 -13.97 6.75
C ARG A 9 20.41 -13.12 5.87
N HIS A 10 21.08 -13.71 4.90
CA HIS A 10 21.98 -13.04 3.99
C HIS A 10 21.23 -12.02 3.10
N LEU A 11 20.10 -12.41 2.53
CA LEU A 11 19.20 -11.49 1.82
C LEU A 11 18.81 -10.30 2.71
N MET A 12 18.39 -10.56 3.94
CA MET A 12 17.93 -9.53 4.87
C MET A 12 19.04 -8.58 5.32
N THR A 13 20.25 -9.10 5.61
CA THR A 13 21.33 -8.33 6.25
C THR A 13 22.31 -7.70 5.28
N ARG A 14 22.40 -8.21 4.04
CA ARG A 14 23.33 -7.74 3.03
C ARG A 14 22.65 -7.27 1.76
N THR A 15 21.84 -8.12 1.12
CA THR A 15 21.32 -7.86 -0.22
C THR A 15 20.24 -6.78 -0.25
N TYR A 16 19.34 -6.74 0.77
CA TYR A 16 18.23 -5.80 0.89
C TYR A 16 18.40 -4.80 2.04
N ARG A 17 19.61 -4.70 2.60
CA ARG A 17 19.95 -3.71 3.62
C ARG A 17 20.63 -2.53 2.96
N GLU A 18 20.14 -1.33 3.21
CA GLU A 18 20.82 -0.09 2.84
C GLU A 18 21.87 0.29 3.90
N ALA A 19 22.92 1.00 3.48
CA ALA A 19 23.96 1.42 4.40
C ALA A 19 23.39 2.34 5.49
N GLY A 20 23.57 1.97 6.75
CA GLY A 20 23.06 2.72 7.91
C GLY A 20 21.64 2.36 8.36
N GLU A 21 20.93 1.47 7.64
CA GLU A 21 19.62 0.96 8.08
C GLU A 21 19.75 -0.28 8.96
N ASP A 22 18.78 -0.48 9.86
CA ASP A 22 18.62 -1.74 10.58
C ASP A 22 18.10 -2.84 9.65
N PRO A 23 18.45 -4.11 9.88
CA PRO A 23 17.93 -5.23 9.11
C PRO A 23 16.40 -5.28 9.19
N LYS A 24 15.75 -5.51 8.03
CA LYS A 24 14.28 -5.57 7.91
C LYS A 24 13.74 -6.90 8.45
N LEU A 25 13.74 -7.07 9.77
CA LEU A 25 13.37 -8.33 10.45
C LEU A 25 11.99 -8.84 10.05
N HIS A 26 11.03 -7.95 9.79
CA HIS A 26 9.69 -8.29 9.34
C HIS A 26 9.66 -9.02 7.97
N LEU A 27 10.70 -8.87 7.14
CA LEU A 27 10.81 -9.56 5.84
C LEU A 27 11.43 -10.96 5.96
N PHE A 28 11.95 -11.34 7.13
CA PHE A 28 12.65 -12.61 7.28
C PHE A 28 11.79 -13.84 6.90
N GLY A 29 10.53 -13.85 7.30
CA GLY A 29 9.58 -14.91 6.93
C GLY A 29 9.37 -15.03 5.43
N GLN A 30 9.29 -13.91 4.73
CA GLN A 30 9.14 -13.85 3.27
C GLN A 30 10.44 -14.31 2.57
N PHE A 31 11.59 -13.79 2.99
CA PHE A 31 12.88 -14.25 2.44
C PHE A 31 13.08 -15.74 2.64
N LYS A 32 12.67 -16.27 3.79
CA LYS A 32 12.72 -17.73 4.04
C LYS A 32 11.81 -18.51 3.07
N ALA A 33 10.61 -18.02 2.77
CA ALA A 33 9.71 -18.66 1.80
C ALA A 33 10.31 -18.63 0.40
N ILE A 34 10.83 -17.48 -0.05
CA ILE A 34 11.48 -17.33 -1.36
C ILE A 34 12.72 -18.23 -1.48
N CYS A 35 13.58 -18.25 -0.46
CA CYS A 35 14.76 -19.12 -0.48
C CYS A 35 14.40 -20.61 -0.53
N ARG A 36 13.31 -21.00 0.16
CA ARG A 36 12.82 -22.40 0.09
C ARG A 36 12.35 -22.74 -1.31
N GLU A 37 11.54 -21.90 -1.92
CA GLU A 37 11.06 -22.08 -3.29
C GLU A 37 12.26 -22.16 -4.27
N TRP A 38 13.28 -21.32 -4.09
CA TRP A 38 14.46 -21.34 -4.93
C TRP A 38 15.28 -22.61 -4.76
N LEU A 39 15.47 -23.13 -3.55
CA LEU A 39 16.21 -24.37 -3.27
C LEU A 39 15.45 -25.61 -3.75
N GLU A 40 14.13 -25.67 -3.52
CA GLU A 40 13.28 -26.84 -3.82
C GLU A 40 12.73 -26.81 -5.25
N GLY A 41 12.63 -25.64 -5.89
CA GLY A 41 12.05 -25.43 -7.22
C GLY A 41 12.97 -25.76 -8.40
N GLY A 42 14.15 -26.40 -8.16
CA GLY A 42 15.05 -26.83 -9.23
C GLY A 42 15.93 -25.72 -9.82
N TYR A 43 15.95 -24.54 -9.20
CA TYR A 43 16.81 -23.43 -9.63
C TYR A 43 18.28 -23.62 -9.22
N LEU A 44 18.56 -24.47 -8.24
CA LEU A 44 19.90 -24.86 -7.82
C LEU A 44 20.25 -26.22 -8.46
N ARG A 45 21.34 -26.25 -9.20
CA ARG A 45 21.91 -27.50 -9.75
C ARG A 45 23.31 -27.70 -9.19
N CYS A 46 23.50 -28.75 -8.41
CA CYS A 46 24.79 -29.18 -7.91
C CYS A 46 25.40 -30.17 -8.90
N VAL A 47 26.60 -29.89 -9.39
CA VAL A 47 27.32 -30.71 -10.38
C VAL A 47 28.76 -30.89 -9.94
N GLY A 48 29.43 -31.94 -10.43
CA GLY A 48 30.87 -32.12 -10.21
C GLY A 48 31.27 -32.30 -8.74
N GLY A 49 30.45 -32.96 -7.93
CA GLY A 49 30.71 -33.16 -6.51
C GLY A 49 30.37 -31.98 -5.59
N THR A 50 29.70 -30.95 -6.11
CA THR A 50 29.17 -29.86 -5.31
C THR A 50 27.84 -30.24 -4.64
N TYR A 51 27.49 -29.60 -3.53
CA TYR A 51 26.27 -29.87 -2.77
C TYR A 51 25.73 -28.60 -2.11
N GLU A 52 24.43 -28.58 -1.81
CA GLU A 52 23.67 -27.43 -1.30
C GLU A 52 24.33 -26.77 -0.07
N ALA A 53 24.90 -27.58 0.86
CA ALA A 53 25.50 -27.05 2.07
C ALA A 53 26.69 -26.08 1.82
N GLN A 54 27.30 -26.10 0.62
CA GLN A 54 28.34 -25.14 0.28
C GLN A 54 27.85 -23.70 0.13
N LEU A 55 26.53 -23.49 -0.01
CA LEU A 55 25.92 -22.15 0.01
C LEU A 55 26.05 -21.44 1.37
N ILE A 56 26.62 -22.08 2.38
CA ILE A 56 27.01 -21.44 3.64
C ILE A 56 28.25 -20.54 3.47
N TYR A 57 29.12 -20.86 2.47
CA TYR A 57 30.25 -19.98 2.16
C TYR A 57 29.77 -18.65 1.61
N THR A 58 30.35 -17.55 2.14
CA THR A 58 29.89 -16.17 1.87
C THR A 58 29.82 -15.87 0.37
N GLU A 59 30.83 -16.23 -0.40
CA GLU A 59 30.88 -15.96 -1.85
C GLU A 59 29.74 -16.67 -2.62
N LEU A 60 29.47 -17.92 -2.27
CA LEU A 60 28.39 -18.69 -2.89
C LEU A 60 27.01 -18.19 -2.42
N ALA A 61 26.89 -17.76 -1.18
CA ALA A 61 25.69 -17.11 -0.67
C ALA A 61 25.42 -15.78 -1.38
N ASP A 62 26.45 -14.95 -1.58
CA ASP A 62 26.34 -13.70 -2.36
C ASP A 62 25.85 -13.98 -3.78
N MET A 63 26.44 -14.94 -4.48
CA MET A 63 26.03 -15.33 -5.84
C MET A 63 24.59 -15.85 -5.89
N ALA A 64 24.18 -16.68 -4.93
CA ALA A 64 22.83 -17.20 -4.84
C ALA A 64 21.83 -16.08 -4.56
N CYS A 65 22.12 -15.20 -3.61
CA CYS A 65 21.28 -14.09 -3.23
C CYS A 65 21.11 -13.05 -4.36
N GLU A 66 22.16 -12.78 -5.14
CA GLU A 66 22.03 -11.92 -6.33
C GLU A 66 21.15 -12.56 -7.42
N LYS A 67 21.22 -13.88 -7.64
CA LYS A 67 20.29 -14.59 -8.54
C LYS A 67 18.86 -14.55 -8.05
N ILE A 68 18.63 -14.75 -6.75
CA ILE A 68 17.30 -14.63 -6.13
C ILE A 68 16.78 -13.21 -6.29
N LYS A 69 17.60 -12.19 -6.04
CA LYS A 69 17.23 -10.78 -6.22
C LYS A 69 16.89 -10.47 -7.68
N ALA A 70 17.67 -10.95 -8.63
CA ALA A 70 17.37 -10.78 -10.04
C ALA A 70 16.06 -11.46 -10.45
N ALA A 71 15.78 -12.66 -9.92
CA ALA A 71 14.52 -13.37 -10.16
C ALA A 71 13.32 -12.62 -9.56
N ILE A 72 13.45 -12.06 -8.36
CA ILE A 72 12.42 -11.20 -7.74
C ILE A 72 12.18 -9.97 -8.62
N ALA A 73 13.23 -9.30 -9.09
CA ALA A 73 13.11 -8.15 -9.98
C ALA A 73 12.45 -8.52 -11.32
N ALA A 74 12.85 -9.65 -11.92
CA ALA A 74 12.26 -10.15 -13.16
C ALA A 74 10.79 -10.53 -12.99
N SER A 75 10.40 -11.14 -11.87
CA SER A 75 9.01 -11.45 -11.57
C SER A 75 8.13 -10.20 -11.42
N GLN A 76 8.72 -9.07 -11.02
CA GLN A 76 8.04 -7.77 -10.96
C GLN A 76 7.83 -7.16 -12.35
N ILE A 77 8.68 -7.47 -13.32
CA ILE A 77 8.56 -7.00 -14.71
C ILE A 77 7.46 -7.79 -15.47
N GLY A 78 7.26 -9.05 -15.09
CA GLY A 78 6.28 -9.96 -15.73
C GLY A 78 4.81 -9.73 -15.38
N GLY A 79 4.43 -8.56 -14.85
CA GLY A 79 3.06 -8.20 -14.48
C GLY A 79 2.40 -9.19 -13.51
N ASP A 80 1.65 -8.72 -12.58
CA ASP A 80 0.72 -9.48 -11.74
C ASP A 80 1.18 -10.13 -10.42
N THR A 81 2.42 -9.93 -9.97
CA THR A 81 2.95 -10.53 -8.73
C THR A 81 3.13 -9.57 -7.54
N LYS A 82 2.77 -8.29 -7.70
CA LYS A 82 2.89 -7.30 -6.61
C LYS A 82 1.92 -7.64 -5.48
N ARG A 83 2.43 -7.96 -4.30
CA ARG A 83 1.65 -8.12 -3.08
C ARG A 83 2.14 -7.11 -2.04
N ALA A 84 1.22 -6.50 -1.32
CA ALA A 84 1.56 -5.66 -0.20
C ALA A 84 2.15 -6.51 0.93
N ILE A 85 3.17 -5.96 1.59
CA ILE A 85 3.70 -6.52 2.84
C ILE A 85 3.13 -5.65 3.94
N LEU A 86 2.27 -6.25 4.75
CA LEU A 86 1.67 -5.57 5.90
C LEU A 86 2.57 -5.72 7.12
N ASP A 87 2.47 -4.78 8.05
CA ASP A 87 3.08 -4.93 9.36
C ASP A 87 2.48 -6.17 10.04
N PRO A 88 3.30 -7.18 10.41
CA PRO A 88 2.80 -8.41 11.00
C PRO A 88 2.17 -8.22 12.38
N TYR A 89 2.50 -7.12 13.07
CA TYR A 89 1.99 -6.80 14.41
C TYR A 89 0.80 -5.86 14.39
N ASN A 90 0.68 -5.02 13.34
CA ASN A 90 -0.38 -4.04 13.22
C ASN A 90 -0.85 -3.90 11.75
N PRO A 91 -1.43 -4.97 11.17
CA PRO A 91 -1.80 -5.00 9.75
C PRO A 91 -3.02 -4.15 9.42
N THR A 92 -3.79 -3.74 10.44
CA THR A 92 -5.03 -2.98 10.27
C THR A 92 -5.08 -1.77 11.20
N GLY A 93 -5.60 -0.66 10.71
CA GLY A 93 -5.94 0.50 11.52
C GLY A 93 -7.39 0.45 12.02
N SER A 94 -7.69 1.23 13.06
CA SER A 94 -9.05 1.41 13.55
C SER A 94 -9.36 2.89 13.75
N THR A 95 -10.60 3.26 13.46
CA THR A 95 -11.14 4.60 13.73
C THR A 95 -11.85 4.71 15.08
N SER A 96 -11.91 3.62 15.86
CA SER A 96 -12.67 3.53 17.11
C SER A 96 -12.15 4.42 18.24
N TYR A 97 -10.86 4.73 18.22
CA TYR A 97 -10.19 5.47 19.32
C TYR A 97 -9.65 6.82 18.88
N VAL A 98 -10.26 7.42 17.84
CA VAL A 98 -9.84 8.73 17.37
C VAL A 98 -10.29 9.80 18.36
N ASN A 99 -9.31 10.35 19.06
CA ASN A 99 -9.50 11.48 19.97
C ASN A 99 -8.20 12.29 20.00
N PHE A 100 -8.28 13.55 19.59
CA PHE A 100 -7.14 14.46 19.63
C PHE A 100 -7.61 15.90 19.75
N PRO A 101 -6.86 16.76 20.47
CA PRO A 101 -7.11 18.20 20.49
C PRO A 101 -6.68 18.84 19.18
N THR A 102 -7.36 19.90 18.77
CA THR A 102 -6.98 20.73 17.62
C THR A 102 -7.11 22.20 17.95
N THR A 103 -6.24 23.01 17.36
CA THR A 103 -6.33 24.48 17.37
C THR A 103 -6.81 25.04 16.03
N LYS A 104 -7.15 24.16 15.08
CA LYS A 104 -7.67 24.59 13.77
C LYS A 104 -9.15 24.95 13.88
N ASP A 105 -9.51 26.01 13.20
CA ASP A 105 -10.87 26.55 13.21
C ASP A 105 -11.75 25.97 12.10
N THR A 106 -11.14 25.44 11.02
CA THR A 106 -11.88 24.86 9.89
C THR A 106 -12.32 23.44 10.24
N LEU A 107 -13.52 23.34 10.82
CA LEU A 107 -14.09 22.08 11.26
C LEU A 107 -15.35 21.76 10.45
N TRP A 108 -15.38 20.58 9.81
CA TRP A 108 -16.59 20.04 9.22
C TRP A 108 -17.32 19.16 10.24
N LYS A 109 -18.54 19.53 10.61
CA LYS A 109 -19.39 18.69 11.47
C LYS A 109 -19.95 17.55 10.63
N THR A 110 -19.63 16.33 10.98
CA THR A 110 -19.96 15.14 10.18
C THR A 110 -21.40 14.67 10.38
N ASP A 111 -21.98 14.05 9.35
CA ASP A 111 -23.20 13.26 9.47
C ASP A 111 -22.88 11.92 10.18
N PRO A 112 -23.45 11.63 11.36
CA PRO A 112 -23.15 10.40 12.10
C PRO A 112 -23.57 9.11 11.38
N ARG A 113 -24.39 9.20 10.34
CA ARG A 113 -24.78 8.07 9.48
C ARG A 113 -23.66 7.71 8.50
N LYS A 114 -22.75 8.65 8.20
CA LYS A 114 -21.67 8.50 7.22
C LYS A 114 -20.28 8.51 7.86
N CYS A 115 -20.11 9.15 9.01
CA CYS A 115 -18.85 9.21 9.73
C CYS A 115 -19.09 9.15 11.23
N HIS A 116 -18.44 8.23 11.94
CA HIS A 116 -18.57 8.13 13.39
C HIS A 116 -17.61 9.05 14.16
N VAL A 117 -16.70 9.73 13.47
CA VAL A 117 -15.88 10.81 14.03
C VAL A 117 -16.69 12.10 13.91
N ASN A 118 -16.91 12.78 15.03
CA ASN A 118 -17.85 13.91 15.13
C ASN A 118 -17.47 15.15 14.32
N PHE A 119 -16.17 15.36 14.05
CA PHE A 119 -15.66 16.45 13.22
C PHE A 119 -14.52 16.00 12.35
N VAL A 120 -14.46 16.49 11.12
CA VAL A 120 -13.27 16.47 10.28
C VAL A 120 -12.57 17.81 10.45
N VAL A 121 -11.30 17.77 10.83
CA VAL A 121 -10.43 18.96 10.86
C VAL A 121 -9.89 19.16 9.46
N CYS A 122 -10.40 20.14 8.74
CA CYS A 122 -10.04 20.42 7.35
C CYS A 122 -8.74 21.24 7.27
N ASP A 123 -7.89 20.88 6.33
CA ASP A 123 -6.68 21.62 5.98
C ASP A 123 -6.95 22.64 4.87
N SER A 124 -8.10 22.51 4.19
CA SER A 124 -8.54 23.40 3.12
C SER A 124 -10.08 23.37 2.97
N ASP A 125 -10.63 24.39 2.31
CA ASP A 125 -12.06 24.41 1.92
C ASP A 125 -12.41 23.28 0.93
N TRP A 126 -11.44 22.81 0.18
CA TRP A 126 -11.62 21.69 -0.76
C TRP A 126 -11.93 20.38 -0.03
N GLU A 127 -11.31 20.16 1.11
CA GLU A 127 -11.61 19.00 1.95
C GLU A 127 -13.02 19.11 2.58
N ALA A 128 -13.42 20.30 2.97
CA ALA A 128 -14.79 20.53 3.45
C ALA A 128 -15.84 20.28 2.35
N GLU A 129 -15.56 20.74 1.12
CA GLU A 129 -16.42 20.46 -0.03
C GLU A 129 -16.48 18.96 -0.33
N PHE A 130 -15.36 18.26 -0.25
CA PHE A 130 -15.35 16.80 -0.40
C PHE A 130 -16.20 16.11 0.68
N CYS A 131 -16.12 16.53 1.94
CA CYS A 131 -16.98 16.00 3.01
C CYS A 131 -18.47 16.18 2.67
N ARG A 132 -18.86 17.37 2.17
CA ARG A 132 -20.24 17.65 1.72
C ARG A 132 -20.68 16.67 0.62
N VAL A 133 -19.82 16.47 -0.41
CA VAL A 133 -20.11 15.57 -1.52
C VAL A 133 -20.22 14.12 -1.05
N ALA A 134 -19.29 13.66 -0.23
CA ALA A 134 -19.27 12.29 0.29
C ALA A 134 -20.52 11.99 1.15
N GLU A 135 -20.95 12.94 1.99
CA GLU A 135 -22.17 12.79 2.81
C GLU A 135 -23.46 12.80 1.99
N ALA A 136 -23.53 13.62 0.95
CA ALA A 136 -24.69 13.72 0.08
C ALA A 136 -24.85 12.51 -0.86
N HIS A 137 -23.75 11.80 -1.21
CA HIS A 137 -23.80 10.75 -2.21
C HIS A 137 -24.43 9.46 -1.65
N PRO A 138 -25.49 8.89 -2.29
CA PRO A 138 -26.24 7.74 -1.77
C PRO A 138 -25.42 6.45 -1.68
N ARG A 139 -24.42 6.27 -2.56
CA ARG A 139 -23.55 5.10 -2.61
C ARG A 139 -22.38 5.15 -1.63
N VAL A 140 -22.14 6.26 -0.96
CA VAL A 140 -21.17 6.33 0.13
C VAL A 140 -21.78 5.69 1.37
N ILE A 141 -21.15 4.62 1.83
CA ILE A 141 -21.55 3.94 3.08
C ILE A 141 -21.00 4.71 4.28
N SER A 142 -19.69 5.00 4.23
CA SER A 142 -19.02 5.77 5.27
C SER A 142 -17.73 6.38 4.73
N TYR A 143 -17.25 7.42 5.39
CA TYR A 143 -15.95 8.02 5.07
C TYR A 143 -15.21 8.43 6.34
N VAL A 144 -13.92 8.69 6.20
CA VAL A 144 -13.10 9.19 7.29
C VAL A 144 -11.89 9.94 6.74
N LYS A 145 -11.52 11.06 7.38
CA LYS A 145 -10.23 11.70 7.13
C LYS A 145 -9.11 10.90 7.80
N ASN A 146 -8.01 10.73 7.11
CA ASN A 146 -6.82 10.02 7.61
C ASN A 146 -5.98 10.88 8.58
N GLN A 147 -6.63 11.52 9.53
CA GLN A 147 -5.97 12.35 10.52
C GLN A 147 -5.73 11.54 11.80
N SER A 148 -4.48 11.51 12.28
CA SER A 148 -4.06 10.76 13.47
C SER A 148 -4.37 9.25 13.43
N ARG A 149 -4.41 8.63 12.23
CA ARG A 149 -4.81 7.23 12.04
C ARG A 149 -3.68 6.29 11.66
N GLY A 150 -2.51 6.85 11.28
CA GLY A 150 -1.35 6.05 10.90
C GLY A 150 -1.49 5.29 9.58
N PHE A 151 -2.49 5.62 8.73
CA PHE A 151 -2.55 5.06 7.40
C PHE A 151 -1.52 5.75 6.51
N GLU A 152 -0.40 5.10 6.32
CA GLU A 152 0.75 5.61 5.61
C GLU A 152 1.12 4.70 4.43
N VAL A 153 1.46 5.30 3.31
CA VAL A 153 1.96 4.59 2.14
C VAL A 153 3.41 5.00 1.90
N PRO A 154 4.37 4.07 2.02
CA PRO A 154 5.76 4.37 1.74
C PRO A 154 5.97 4.58 0.24
N TYR A 155 6.74 5.60 -0.13
CA TYR A 155 7.15 5.86 -1.51
C TYR A 155 8.61 6.33 -1.56
N VAL A 156 9.20 6.30 -2.76
CA VAL A 156 10.59 6.71 -2.99
C VAL A 156 10.60 7.91 -3.91
N LEU A 157 11.27 8.97 -3.50
CA LEU A 157 11.53 10.17 -4.31
C LEU A 157 13.03 10.40 -4.39
N GLY A 158 13.60 10.25 -5.59
CA GLY A 158 15.05 10.20 -5.76
C GLY A 158 15.65 8.99 -5.04
N ALA A 159 16.60 9.23 -4.14
CA ALA A 159 17.21 8.18 -3.31
C ALA A 159 16.60 8.07 -1.91
N ALA A 160 15.63 8.93 -1.56
CA ALA A 160 15.08 9.01 -0.21
C ALA A 160 13.72 8.31 -0.11
N ARG A 161 13.48 7.66 1.03
CA ARG A 161 12.18 7.09 1.38
C ARG A 161 11.35 8.11 2.13
N HIS A 162 10.11 8.21 1.73
CA HIS A 162 9.12 9.10 2.30
C HIS A 162 7.87 8.33 2.69
N ARG A 163 7.01 8.97 3.50
CA ARG A 163 5.70 8.46 3.87
C ARG A 163 4.64 9.39 3.30
N TYR A 164 3.70 8.82 2.63
CA TYR A 164 2.53 9.51 2.11
C TYR A 164 1.33 9.20 3.00
N LEU A 165 0.65 10.23 3.45
CA LEU A 165 -0.60 10.15 4.19
C LEU A 165 -1.71 10.65 3.27
N PRO A 166 -2.52 9.77 2.67
CA PRO A 166 -3.69 10.16 1.91
C PRO A 166 -4.71 10.90 2.76
N ASP A 167 -5.52 11.78 2.16
CA ASP A 167 -6.45 12.62 2.91
C ASP A 167 -7.63 11.84 3.48
N PHE A 168 -8.30 11.02 2.65
CA PHE A 168 -9.51 10.32 3.06
C PHE A 168 -9.54 8.85 2.66
N ILE A 169 -10.34 8.08 3.39
CA ILE A 169 -10.78 6.73 3.02
C ILE A 169 -12.30 6.74 2.98
N VAL A 170 -12.88 6.27 1.87
CA VAL A 170 -14.32 6.23 1.63
C VAL A 170 -14.75 4.80 1.33
N ARG A 171 -15.77 4.31 2.00
CA ARG A 171 -16.39 3.02 1.67
C ARG A 171 -17.59 3.25 0.78
N ILE A 172 -17.59 2.58 -0.36
CA ILE A 172 -18.58 2.74 -1.43
C ILE A 172 -19.32 1.44 -1.66
N ASP A 173 -20.65 1.54 -1.75
CA ASP A 173 -21.50 0.48 -2.30
C ASP A 173 -21.45 0.53 -3.83
N ASP A 174 -20.62 -0.32 -4.42
CA ASP A 174 -20.49 -0.47 -5.87
C ASP A 174 -21.37 -1.62 -6.43
N GLY A 175 -22.32 -2.09 -5.63
CA GLY A 175 -23.24 -3.18 -6.00
C GLY A 175 -22.67 -4.58 -5.83
N ARG A 176 -21.46 -4.73 -5.27
CA ARG A 176 -20.85 -6.01 -4.95
C ARG A 176 -21.02 -6.34 -3.45
N PRO A 177 -20.91 -7.62 -3.04
CA PRO A 177 -21.09 -8.02 -1.65
C PRO A 177 -20.14 -7.30 -0.69
N ASP A 178 -18.87 -7.12 -1.09
CA ASP A 178 -17.89 -6.40 -0.30
C ASP A 178 -17.73 -4.96 -0.80
N PRO A 179 -17.92 -3.95 0.07
CA PRO A 179 -17.74 -2.55 -0.29
C PRO A 179 -16.34 -2.27 -0.86
N LEU A 180 -16.29 -1.31 -1.78
CA LEU A 180 -15.02 -0.77 -2.26
C LEU A 180 -14.47 0.25 -1.26
N ASN A 181 -13.21 0.11 -0.88
CA ASN A 181 -12.48 1.12 -0.11
C ASN A 181 -11.73 2.04 -1.08
N LEU A 182 -12.17 3.28 -1.18
CA LEU A 182 -11.56 4.28 -2.05
C LEU A 182 -10.66 5.19 -1.23
N VAL A 183 -9.37 5.19 -1.56
CA VAL A 183 -8.42 6.19 -1.02
C VAL A 183 -8.55 7.45 -1.85
N VAL A 184 -8.76 8.57 -1.19
CA VAL A 184 -8.99 9.86 -1.83
C VAL A 184 -7.91 10.85 -1.42
N GLU A 185 -7.39 11.54 -2.41
CA GLU A 185 -6.46 12.67 -2.26
C GLU A 185 -7.10 13.93 -2.85
N ILE A 186 -7.07 15.00 -2.09
CA ILE A 186 -7.59 16.32 -2.51
C ILE A 186 -6.41 17.25 -2.78
N LYS A 187 -6.18 17.65 -4.01
CA LYS A 187 -5.00 18.43 -4.38
C LYS A 187 -5.28 19.73 -5.09
N GLY A 188 -4.79 20.82 -4.49
CA GLY A 188 -4.70 22.14 -5.15
C GLY A 188 -3.39 22.39 -5.90
N TYR A 189 -2.26 21.72 -5.57
CA TYR A 189 -0.94 21.99 -6.16
C TYR A 189 -0.23 20.73 -6.67
N ARG A 190 0.46 20.86 -7.81
CA ARG A 190 1.20 19.78 -8.49
C ARG A 190 2.72 19.97 -8.35
N GLY A 191 3.34 19.28 -7.39
CA GLY A 191 4.79 19.06 -7.40
C GLY A 191 5.15 17.68 -8.00
N GLU A 192 6.43 17.45 -8.26
CA GLU A 192 6.93 16.13 -8.69
C GLU A 192 6.59 15.04 -7.66
N ASP A 193 6.69 15.38 -6.40
CA ASP A 193 6.30 14.54 -5.26
C ASP A 193 4.85 14.01 -5.38
N ALA A 194 3.92 14.85 -5.83
CA ALA A 194 2.52 14.47 -6.03
C ALA A 194 2.34 13.40 -7.10
N LYS A 195 3.10 13.48 -8.19
CA LYS A 195 3.05 12.47 -9.27
C LYS A 195 3.55 11.13 -8.78
N VAL A 196 4.67 11.12 -8.05
CA VAL A 196 5.27 9.90 -7.50
C VAL A 196 4.34 9.23 -6.49
N LYS A 197 3.67 10.00 -5.62
CA LYS A 197 2.64 9.48 -4.70
C LYS A 197 1.49 8.81 -5.43
N ALA A 198 0.91 9.50 -6.42
CA ALA A 198 -0.20 8.95 -7.21
C ALA A 198 0.20 7.71 -8.01
N GLU A 199 1.41 7.70 -8.59
CA GLU A 199 1.95 6.55 -9.29
C GLU A 199 2.18 5.38 -8.34
N THR A 200 2.74 5.63 -7.16
CA THR A 200 2.93 4.61 -6.12
C THR A 200 1.59 3.98 -5.72
N MET A 201 0.55 4.79 -5.52
CA MET A 201 -0.78 4.27 -5.21
C MET A 201 -1.31 3.37 -6.33
N ARG A 202 -1.30 3.85 -7.59
CA ARG A 202 -1.89 3.13 -8.72
C ARG A 202 -1.10 1.91 -9.16
N ALA A 203 0.23 2.03 -9.21
CA ALA A 203 1.10 0.99 -9.76
C ALA A 203 1.53 -0.06 -8.73
N TYR A 204 1.54 0.27 -7.43
CA TYR A 204 2.10 -0.60 -6.39
C TYR A 204 1.13 -0.89 -5.25
N TRP A 205 0.63 0.14 -4.56
CA TRP A 205 -0.11 -0.07 -3.32
C TRP A 205 -1.47 -0.72 -3.56
N VAL A 206 -2.31 -0.13 -4.42
CA VAL A 206 -3.66 -0.65 -4.73
C VAL A 206 -3.59 -2.08 -5.30
N PRO A 207 -2.80 -2.37 -6.34
CA PRO A 207 -2.66 -3.74 -6.84
C PRO A 207 -2.10 -4.69 -5.79
N GLY A 208 -1.14 -4.24 -4.98
CA GLY A 208 -0.51 -5.05 -3.95
C GLY A 208 -1.48 -5.48 -2.85
N VAL A 209 -2.30 -4.55 -2.33
CA VAL A 209 -3.30 -4.86 -1.29
C VAL A 209 -4.44 -5.71 -1.86
N ASN A 210 -4.95 -5.39 -3.04
CA ASN A 210 -6.02 -6.17 -3.67
C ASN A 210 -5.63 -7.63 -3.88
N ARG A 211 -4.36 -7.91 -4.15
CA ARG A 211 -3.87 -9.28 -4.31
C ARG A 211 -3.77 -10.09 -3.04
N LEU A 212 -3.76 -9.45 -1.88
CA LEU A 212 -3.84 -10.18 -0.62
C LEU A 212 -5.19 -10.89 -0.48
N GLY A 213 -6.27 -10.32 -1.03
CA GLY A 213 -7.61 -10.87 -0.98
C GLY A 213 -8.26 -10.89 0.41
N THR A 214 -7.54 -10.46 1.44
CA THR A 214 -7.95 -10.55 2.85
C THR A 214 -8.31 -9.21 3.48
N HIS A 215 -8.07 -8.11 2.77
CA HIS A 215 -8.25 -6.74 3.29
C HIS A 215 -9.29 -5.93 2.51
N GLY A 216 -10.21 -6.63 1.83
CA GLY A 216 -11.21 -5.99 0.98
C GLY A 216 -10.65 -5.49 -0.34
N ARG A 217 -11.47 -4.79 -1.10
CA ARG A 217 -11.13 -4.19 -2.40
C ARG A 217 -10.79 -2.72 -2.22
N TRP A 218 -9.76 -2.26 -2.90
CA TRP A 218 -9.23 -0.91 -2.79
C TRP A 218 -9.05 -0.27 -4.16
N ASP A 219 -9.26 1.03 -4.22
CA ASP A 219 -8.91 1.88 -5.36
C ASP A 219 -8.41 3.23 -4.89
N PHE A 220 -7.92 4.05 -5.80
CA PHE A 220 -7.34 5.36 -5.51
C PHE A 220 -7.79 6.42 -6.51
N VAL A 221 -8.19 7.57 -6.00
CA VAL A 221 -8.53 8.76 -6.80
C VAL A 221 -7.85 10.01 -6.25
N GLU A 222 -7.52 10.91 -7.16
CA GLU A 222 -7.01 12.25 -6.88
C GLU A 222 -7.93 13.27 -7.52
N PHE A 223 -8.56 14.14 -6.70
CA PHE A 223 -9.35 15.27 -7.18
C PHE A 223 -8.48 16.52 -7.29
N ARG A 224 -8.58 17.20 -8.42
CA ARG A 224 -7.68 18.29 -8.82
C ARG A 224 -8.39 19.62 -9.01
N SER A 225 -9.69 19.64 -8.93
CA SER A 225 -10.53 20.82 -9.07
C SER A 225 -11.65 20.76 -8.07
N VAL A 226 -11.76 21.77 -7.20
CA VAL A 226 -12.83 21.83 -6.22
C VAL A 226 -14.21 21.98 -6.87
N TYR A 227 -14.28 22.69 -7.99
CA TYR A 227 -15.52 22.94 -8.72
C TYR A 227 -16.10 21.72 -9.41
N GLU A 228 -15.27 20.70 -9.63
CA GLU A 228 -15.62 19.48 -10.35
C GLU A 228 -15.71 18.26 -9.42
N ILE A 229 -15.37 18.40 -8.12
CA ILE A 229 -15.32 17.27 -7.18
C ILE A 229 -16.60 16.44 -7.22
N GLN A 230 -17.79 17.08 -7.18
CA GLN A 230 -19.04 16.35 -7.21
C GLN A 230 -19.23 15.60 -8.52
N ALA A 231 -19.05 16.27 -9.66
CA ALA A 231 -19.24 15.65 -10.96
C ALA A 231 -18.25 14.53 -11.23
N ASP A 232 -16.98 14.73 -10.85
CA ASP A 232 -15.94 13.73 -10.99
C ASP A 232 -16.18 12.53 -10.08
N PHE A 233 -16.66 12.77 -8.85
CA PHE A 233 -16.99 11.71 -7.90
C PHE A 233 -18.20 10.90 -8.37
N ASP A 234 -19.28 11.55 -8.81
CA ASP A 234 -20.46 10.89 -9.39
C ASP A 234 -20.07 10.02 -10.59
N LYS A 235 -19.24 10.55 -11.50
CA LYS A 235 -18.74 9.83 -12.68
C LYS A 235 -17.86 8.64 -12.28
N LEU A 236 -17.00 8.80 -11.30
CA LEU A 236 -16.14 7.74 -10.78
C LEU A 236 -16.98 6.58 -10.23
N ILE A 237 -17.96 6.88 -9.39
CA ILE A 237 -18.85 5.86 -8.80
C ILE A 237 -19.69 5.17 -9.88
N ALA A 238 -20.20 5.92 -10.84
CA ALA A 238 -20.90 5.33 -11.99
C ALA A 238 -20.03 4.34 -12.77
N GLY A 239 -18.72 4.64 -12.90
CA GLY A 239 -17.74 3.74 -13.50
C GLY A 239 -17.55 2.42 -12.73
N PHE A 240 -17.61 2.45 -11.42
CA PHE A 240 -17.53 1.23 -10.58
C PHE A 240 -18.78 0.34 -10.68
N LEU A 241 -19.94 0.94 -10.97
CA LEU A 241 -21.21 0.24 -11.14
C LEU A 241 -21.37 -0.37 -12.54
N ALA A 242 -20.58 0.07 -13.50
CA ALA A 242 -20.64 -0.47 -14.86
C ALA A 242 -20.22 -1.96 -14.84
N PRO A 243 -20.92 -2.84 -15.59
CA PRO A 243 -20.50 -4.24 -15.72
C PRO A 243 -19.10 -4.27 -16.33
N VAL A 244 -18.19 -5.05 -15.71
CA VAL A 244 -16.87 -5.30 -16.30
C VAL A 244 -17.09 -5.95 -17.65
N PRO A 245 -16.57 -5.40 -18.77
CA PRO A 245 -16.64 -6.08 -20.05
C PRO A 245 -16.06 -7.49 -19.92
N ALA A 246 -16.80 -8.47 -20.41
CA ALA A 246 -16.42 -9.88 -20.38
C ALA A 246 -15.16 -10.16 -21.20
#